data_d018d6217a0e55c54d59e4288d5c5ff7
#
_entry.id   d018d6217a0e55c54d59e4288d5c5ff7
#
_cell.length_a   1.000
_cell.length_b   1.000
_cell.length_c   1.000
_cell.angle_alpha   90.00
_cell.angle_beta   90.00
_cell.angle_gamma   90.00
#
_symmetry.space_group_name_H-M   'P 1'
#
loop_
_entity.id
_entity.type
_entity.pdbx_description
1 polymer ?
#
loop_
_entity_poly.entity_id
_entity_poly.type
_entity_poly.pdbx_seq_one_letter_code
_entity_poly.pdbx_strand_id
1 'polypeptide(L)'
;RVWTFFTLSIVGVALFARFVPVIGEKSKWMDRVALVVCLITALVSIRFCLPEPWHAQRMMLDELSFLARERQWDAIIDKYRGKQIYNYVSLNYLNMSLAHKGELADRMFTFDQKGTKSLCADWNQTFYMDRLLSDVHFLVGDVSLSESFAMDGFTQAKRKGSARMMQRFVQVCLIRGEVALEIGRA
;
A
#
# COMPACT_ATOMS: atom_id res chain seq x y z
N ARG A 1 -2.71 7.94 16.54
CA ARG A 1 -1.79 9.12 16.46
C ARG A 1 -2.49 10.39 15.96
N VAL A 2 -3.41 10.34 14.98
CA VAL A 2 -4.14 11.52 14.48
C VAL A 2 -5.01 12.15 15.58
N TRP A 3 -5.71 11.34 16.36
CA TRP A 3 -6.58 11.81 17.46
C TRP A 3 -5.80 12.51 18.57
N THR A 4 -4.59 12.05 18.90
CA THR A 4 -3.78 12.68 19.95
C THR A 4 -3.28 14.07 19.54
N PHE A 5 -2.95 14.29 18.27
CA PHE A 5 -2.57 15.61 17.75
C PHE A 5 -3.77 16.56 17.69
N PHE A 6 -4.95 16.06 17.32
CA PHE A 6 -6.18 16.86 17.27
C PHE A 6 -6.58 17.36 18.67
N THR A 7 -6.53 16.48 19.66
CA THR A 7 -6.82 16.85 21.06
C THR A 7 -5.77 17.82 21.62
N LEU A 8 -4.48 17.64 21.33
CA LEU A 8 -3.41 18.56 21.74
C LEU A 8 -3.55 19.94 21.09
N SER A 9 -3.94 20.02 19.83
CA SER A 9 -4.19 21.31 19.15
C SER A 9 -5.38 22.05 19.74
N ILE A 10 -6.49 21.37 20.05
CA ILE A 10 -7.66 21.96 20.67
C ILE A 10 -7.33 22.45 22.08
N VAL A 11 -6.62 21.64 22.88
CA VAL A 11 -6.18 22.02 24.22
C VAL A 11 -5.22 23.20 24.18
N GLY A 12 -4.28 23.23 23.23
CA GLY A 12 -3.35 24.35 23.02
C GLY A 12 -4.08 25.67 22.71
N VAL A 13 -5.06 25.62 21.79
CA VAL A 13 -5.89 26.80 21.45
C VAL A 13 -6.75 27.24 22.64
N ALA A 14 -7.34 26.32 23.39
CA ALA A 14 -8.15 26.62 24.57
C ALA A 14 -7.33 27.22 25.71
N LEU A 15 -6.12 26.70 25.97
CA LEU A 15 -5.19 27.27 26.93
C LEU A 15 -4.72 28.67 26.51
N PHE A 16 -4.39 28.87 25.24
CA PHE A 16 -4.00 30.19 24.74
C PHE A 16 -5.13 31.21 24.82
N ALA A 17 -6.37 30.82 24.49
CA ALA A 17 -7.56 31.65 24.63
C ALA A 17 -7.84 32.05 26.09
N ARG A 18 -7.47 31.20 27.08
CA ARG A 18 -7.62 31.48 28.50
C ARG A 18 -6.54 32.42 29.04
N PHE A 19 -5.37 32.45 28.44
CA PHE A 19 -4.26 33.37 28.84
C PHE A 19 -4.42 34.78 28.31
N VAL A 20 -5.11 34.97 27.18
CA VAL A 20 -5.33 36.25 26.53
C VAL A 20 -6.05 37.31 27.41
N PRO A 21 -7.06 36.97 28.27
CA PRO A 21 -7.73 37.97 29.10
C PRO A 21 -6.94 38.39 30.37
N VAL A 22 -5.84 37.71 30.70
CA VAL A 22 -5.03 38.03 31.91
C VAL A 22 -4.07 39.19 31.64
N ILE A 23 -3.76 39.47 30.37
CA ILE A 23 -2.87 40.58 29.98
C ILE A 23 -3.76 41.76 29.58
N GLY A 24 -4.00 42.67 30.55
CA GLY A 24 -4.89 43.82 30.40
C GLY A 24 -4.63 44.72 29.20
N GLU A 25 -5.68 45.41 28.77
CA GLU A 25 -5.81 46.27 27.60
C GLU A 25 -5.70 45.59 26.24
N LYS A 26 -6.85 45.47 25.58
CA LYS A 26 -6.99 44.96 24.21
C LYS A 26 -6.18 45.79 23.19
N SER A 27 -4.91 45.48 23.04
CA SER A 27 -4.14 45.96 21.90
C SER A 27 -4.57 45.22 20.63
N LYS A 28 -5.02 45.97 19.62
CA LYS A 28 -5.34 45.44 18.26
C LYS A 28 -4.24 44.55 17.69
N TRP A 29 -3.02 44.71 18.18
CA TRP A 29 -1.86 43.90 17.80
C TRP A 29 -1.95 42.47 18.36
N MET A 30 -2.42 42.30 19.62
CA MET A 30 -2.58 40.95 20.23
C MET A 30 -3.68 40.13 19.56
N ASP A 31 -4.78 40.76 19.13
CA ASP A 31 -5.80 40.05 18.33
C ASP A 31 -5.28 39.56 17.00
N ARG A 32 -4.40 40.34 16.35
CA ARG A 32 -3.74 39.92 15.10
C ARG A 32 -2.77 38.76 15.32
N VAL A 33 -1.98 38.80 16.41
CA VAL A 33 -1.05 37.70 16.75
C VAL A 33 -1.83 36.42 17.07
N ALA A 34 -2.91 36.50 17.85
CA ALA A 34 -3.76 35.36 18.14
C ALA A 34 -4.37 34.74 16.87
N LEU A 35 -4.82 35.58 15.93
CA LEU A 35 -5.37 35.12 14.65
C LEU A 35 -4.31 34.42 13.79
N VAL A 36 -3.09 34.97 13.73
CA VAL A 36 -1.97 34.35 13.00
C VAL A 36 -1.60 32.99 13.62
N VAL A 37 -1.52 32.89 14.93
CA VAL A 37 -1.25 31.62 15.62
C VAL A 37 -2.34 30.59 15.34
N CYS A 38 -3.63 30.99 15.37
CA CYS A 38 -4.74 30.10 15.02
C CYS A 38 -4.66 29.64 13.56
N LEU A 39 -4.30 30.51 12.61
CA LEU A 39 -4.13 30.15 11.22
C LEU A 39 -2.95 29.16 11.03
N ILE A 40 -1.82 29.40 11.68
CA ILE A 40 -0.67 28.49 11.62
C ILE A 40 -1.03 27.12 12.21
N THR A 41 -1.69 27.06 13.37
CA THR A 41 -2.11 25.78 13.96
C THR A 41 -3.13 25.04 13.10
N ALA A 42 -4.07 25.76 12.47
CA ALA A 42 -5.02 25.18 11.52
C ALA A 42 -4.30 24.62 10.28
N LEU A 43 -3.35 25.35 9.67
CA LEU A 43 -2.58 24.89 8.52
C LEU A 43 -1.72 23.67 8.86
N VAL A 44 -1.07 23.64 10.02
CA VAL A 44 -0.29 22.50 10.51
C VAL A 44 -1.22 21.30 10.72
N SER A 45 -2.38 21.49 11.33
CA SER A 45 -3.37 20.42 11.53
C SER A 45 -3.89 19.85 10.21
N ILE A 46 -4.18 20.71 9.22
CA ILE A 46 -4.57 20.29 7.88
C ILE A 46 -3.45 19.48 7.23
N ARG A 47 -2.19 19.94 7.33
CA ARG A 47 -1.03 19.22 6.76
C ARG A 47 -0.87 17.81 7.35
N PHE A 48 -1.15 17.64 8.64
CA PHE A 48 -1.12 16.33 9.30
C PHE A 48 -2.34 15.46 9.01
N CYS A 49 -3.48 16.06 8.67
CA CYS A 49 -4.70 15.33 8.29
C CYS A 49 -4.74 14.90 6.83
N LEU A 50 -3.93 15.55 5.96
CA LEU A 50 -3.85 15.13 4.57
C LEU A 50 -3.22 13.74 4.48
N PRO A 51 -3.84 12.80 3.75
CA PRO A 51 -3.27 11.47 3.55
C PRO A 51 -1.92 11.62 2.83
N GLU A 52 -0.89 11.03 3.42
CA GLU A 52 0.43 11.04 2.80
C GLU A 52 0.38 10.33 1.43
N PRO A 53 1.15 10.78 0.43
CA PRO A 53 1.11 10.22 -0.94
C PRO A 53 1.36 8.70 -0.98
N TRP A 54 2.05 8.14 0.01
CA TRP A 54 2.25 6.70 0.15
C TRP A 54 1.00 5.92 0.59
N HIS A 55 -0.02 6.58 1.18
CA HIS A 55 -1.33 5.96 1.40
C HIS A 55 -2.05 5.68 0.08
N ALA A 56 -2.05 6.63 -0.83
CA ALA A 56 -2.63 6.45 -2.17
C ALA A 56 -1.93 5.32 -2.94
N GLN A 57 -0.60 5.24 -2.84
CA GLN A 57 0.17 4.16 -3.45
C GLN A 57 -0.17 2.79 -2.86
N ARG A 58 -0.31 2.69 -1.53
CA ARG A 58 -0.74 1.44 -0.88
C ARG A 58 -2.13 0.99 -1.33
N MET A 59 -3.10 1.91 -1.34
CA MET A 59 -4.45 1.62 -1.80
C MET A 59 -4.45 1.10 -3.24
N MET A 60 -3.63 1.70 -4.11
CA MET A 60 -3.47 1.25 -5.49
C MET A 60 -2.89 -0.17 -5.58
N LEU A 61 -1.88 -0.49 -4.77
CA LEU A 61 -1.28 -1.84 -4.73
C LEU A 61 -2.25 -2.89 -4.17
N ASP A 62 -3.06 -2.53 -3.19
CA ASP A 62 -4.11 -3.40 -2.65
C ASP A 62 -5.20 -3.65 -3.68
N GLU A 63 -5.63 -2.61 -4.42
CA GLU A 63 -6.58 -2.73 -5.51
C GLU A 63 -6.04 -3.64 -6.63
N LEU A 64 -4.78 -3.46 -7.06
CA LEU A 64 -4.17 -4.33 -8.09
C LEU A 64 -4.14 -5.79 -7.65
N SER A 65 -3.76 -6.06 -6.40
CA SER A 65 -3.74 -7.43 -5.89
C SER A 65 -5.14 -8.03 -5.78
N PHE A 66 -6.16 -7.21 -5.49
CA PHE A 66 -7.55 -7.63 -5.49
C PHE A 66 -8.01 -7.99 -6.90
N LEU A 67 -7.79 -7.12 -7.89
CA LEU A 67 -8.12 -7.36 -9.29
C LEU A 67 -7.43 -8.62 -9.84
N ALA A 68 -6.14 -8.82 -9.50
CA ALA A 68 -5.40 -10.01 -9.88
C ALA A 68 -5.99 -11.30 -9.27
N ARG A 69 -6.43 -11.26 -8.01
CA ARG A 69 -7.12 -12.37 -7.34
C ARG A 69 -8.44 -12.71 -8.00
N GLU A 70 -9.22 -11.69 -8.36
CA GLU A 70 -10.52 -11.85 -9.04
C GLU A 70 -10.35 -12.15 -10.55
N ARG A 71 -9.09 -12.30 -11.03
CA ARG A 71 -8.75 -12.55 -12.45
C ARG A 71 -9.30 -11.48 -13.42
N GLN A 72 -9.44 -10.25 -12.93
CA GLN A 72 -9.91 -9.12 -13.74
C GLN A 72 -8.74 -8.48 -14.49
N TRP A 73 -8.12 -9.25 -15.39
CA TRP A 73 -6.91 -8.86 -16.11
C TRP A 73 -7.12 -7.64 -16.99
N ASP A 74 -8.26 -7.54 -17.66
CA ASP A 74 -8.59 -6.38 -18.51
C ASP A 74 -8.68 -5.08 -17.70
N ALA A 75 -9.25 -5.12 -16.51
CA ALA A 75 -9.34 -3.95 -15.63
C ALA A 75 -7.95 -3.44 -15.22
N ILE A 76 -6.98 -4.34 -15.00
CA ILE A 76 -5.59 -3.97 -14.70
C ILE A 76 -4.94 -3.32 -15.94
N ILE A 77 -5.10 -3.90 -17.12
CA ILE A 77 -4.51 -3.40 -18.37
C ILE A 77 -5.10 -2.03 -18.72
N ASP A 78 -6.42 -1.88 -18.67
CA ASP A 78 -7.11 -0.62 -18.99
C ASP A 78 -6.77 0.51 -18.02
N LYS A 79 -6.52 0.17 -16.74
CA LYS A 79 -6.10 1.15 -15.73
C LYS A 79 -4.79 1.86 -16.10
N TYR A 80 -3.90 1.17 -16.81
CA TYR A 80 -2.57 1.68 -17.20
C TYR A 80 -2.47 2.10 -18.67
N ARG A 81 -3.52 1.93 -19.45
CA ARG A 81 -3.52 2.34 -20.86
C ARG A 81 -3.23 3.84 -21.00
N GLY A 82 -2.16 4.19 -21.72
CA GLY A 82 -1.75 5.59 -21.96
C GLY A 82 -1.22 6.33 -20.73
N LYS A 83 -0.89 5.62 -19.64
CA LYS A 83 -0.31 6.23 -18.43
C LYS A 83 1.13 5.81 -18.24
N GLN A 84 1.95 6.72 -17.71
CA GLN A 84 3.30 6.38 -17.26
C GLN A 84 3.24 5.63 -15.93
N ILE A 85 4.01 4.54 -15.82
CA ILE A 85 4.04 3.67 -14.65
C ILE A 85 5.42 3.79 -13.99
N TYR A 86 5.46 4.36 -12.80
CA TYR A 86 6.73 4.58 -12.08
C TYR A 86 7.07 3.43 -11.13
N ASN A 87 6.09 2.65 -10.70
CA ASN A 87 6.26 1.60 -9.70
C ASN A 87 6.44 0.22 -10.33
N TYR A 88 7.55 -0.45 -9.99
CA TYR A 88 7.83 -1.82 -10.47
C TYR A 88 6.76 -2.83 -10.08
N VAL A 89 6.17 -2.73 -8.90
CA VAL A 89 5.08 -3.63 -8.47
C VAL A 89 3.89 -3.52 -9.41
N SER A 90 3.53 -2.29 -9.80
CA SER A 90 2.44 -2.04 -10.77
C SER A 90 2.75 -2.60 -12.15
N LEU A 91 4.01 -2.45 -12.62
CA LEU A 91 4.46 -3.02 -13.90
C LEU A 91 4.43 -4.55 -13.88
N ASN A 92 4.84 -5.17 -12.76
CA ASN A 92 4.77 -6.62 -12.62
C ASN A 92 3.32 -7.13 -12.66
N TYR A 93 2.36 -6.46 -11.99
CA TYR A 93 0.94 -6.83 -12.09
C TYR A 93 0.39 -6.65 -13.51
N LEU A 94 0.79 -5.59 -14.21
CA LEU A 94 0.43 -5.38 -15.61
C LEU A 94 0.97 -6.50 -16.51
N ASN A 95 2.27 -6.80 -16.41
CA ASN A 95 2.91 -7.85 -17.21
C ASN A 95 2.35 -9.24 -16.87
N MET A 96 2.05 -9.51 -15.60
CA MET A 96 1.36 -10.73 -15.18
C MET A 96 -0.04 -10.81 -15.81
N SER A 97 -0.77 -9.70 -15.91
CA SER A 97 -2.08 -9.66 -16.55
C SER A 97 -1.99 -9.94 -18.05
N LEU A 98 -0.99 -9.35 -18.74
CA LEU A 98 -0.72 -9.64 -20.15
C LEU A 98 -0.31 -11.09 -20.36
N ALA A 99 0.49 -11.67 -19.46
CA ALA A 99 0.88 -13.08 -19.52
C ALA A 99 -0.33 -14.02 -19.42
N HIS A 100 -1.25 -13.75 -18.49
CA HIS A 100 -2.49 -14.54 -18.35
C HIS A 100 -3.41 -14.45 -19.58
N LYS A 101 -3.35 -13.35 -20.33
CA LYS A 101 -4.08 -13.20 -21.60
C LYS A 101 -3.33 -13.76 -22.80
N GLY A 102 -2.08 -14.21 -22.64
CA GLY A 102 -1.22 -14.64 -23.75
C GLY A 102 -0.70 -13.50 -24.62
N GLU A 103 -0.88 -12.24 -24.18
CA GLU A 103 -0.54 -11.03 -24.94
C GLU A 103 0.79 -10.39 -24.49
N LEU A 104 1.54 -11.03 -23.58
CA LEU A 104 2.74 -10.45 -22.99
C LEU A 104 3.79 -10.09 -24.05
N ALA A 105 4.12 -11.03 -24.96
CA ALA A 105 5.14 -10.82 -25.97
C ALA A 105 4.78 -9.70 -26.97
N ASP A 106 3.50 -9.58 -27.30
CA ASP A 106 3.04 -8.64 -28.32
C ASP A 106 2.84 -7.23 -27.78
N ARG A 107 2.46 -7.12 -26.49
CA ARG A 107 1.98 -5.85 -25.93
C ARG A 107 2.83 -5.29 -24.80
N MET A 108 3.77 -6.03 -24.20
CA MET A 108 4.55 -5.52 -23.08
C MET A 108 5.29 -4.22 -23.40
N PHE A 109 5.82 -4.09 -24.63
CA PHE A 109 6.56 -2.90 -25.07
C PHE A 109 5.67 -1.72 -25.49
N THR A 110 4.35 -1.88 -25.49
CA THR A 110 3.43 -0.73 -25.63
C THR A 110 3.34 0.07 -24.33
N PHE A 111 3.83 -0.48 -23.24
CA PHE A 111 3.93 0.17 -21.93
C PHE A 111 5.39 0.49 -21.61
N ASP A 112 5.61 1.54 -20.80
CA ASP A 112 6.95 1.99 -20.40
C ASP A 112 7.62 0.97 -19.47
N GLN A 113 8.42 0.06 -20.05
CA GLN A 113 9.12 -0.98 -19.31
C GLN A 113 10.42 -0.45 -18.72
N LYS A 114 10.76 -0.89 -17.51
CA LYS A 114 11.93 -0.45 -16.75
C LYS A 114 12.95 -1.58 -16.56
N GLY A 115 13.29 -2.26 -17.65
CA GLY A 115 14.22 -3.38 -17.66
C GLY A 115 13.62 -4.65 -17.04
N THR A 116 14.49 -5.61 -16.66
CA THR A 116 14.11 -6.94 -16.16
C THR A 116 13.24 -6.89 -14.89
N LYS A 117 13.39 -5.84 -14.07
CA LYS A 117 12.60 -5.64 -12.84
C LYS A 117 11.11 -5.41 -13.11
N SER A 118 10.75 -5.11 -14.35
CA SER A 118 9.34 -4.99 -14.75
C SER A 118 8.64 -6.35 -14.88
N LEU A 119 9.38 -7.44 -15.08
CA LEU A 119 8.85 -8.80 -15.14
C LEU A 119 8.99 -9.54 -13.82
N CYS A 120 10.13 -9.36 -13.15
CA CYS A 120 10.39 -9.91 -11.83
C CYS A 120 11.11 -8.86 -11.00
N ALA A 121 10.42 -8.27 -10.04
CA ALA A 121 10.99 -7.24 -9.18
C ALA A 121 11.95 -7.84 -8.17
N ASP A 122 13.00 -7.08 -7.79
CA ASP A 122 13.91 -7.49 -6.73
C ASP A 122 13.18 -7.52 -5.38
N TRP A 123 13.49 -8.51 -4.59
CA TRP A 123 12.98 -8.62 -3.22
C TRP A 123 13.51 -7.48 -2.32
N ASN A 124 12.62 -6.84 -1.57
CA ASN A 124 12.95 -5.69 -0.72
C ASN A 124 12.34 -5.76 0.69
N GLN A 125 12.02 -6.96 1.16
CA GLN A 125 11.49 -7.23 2.51
C GLN A 125 10.22 -6.42 2.84
N THR A 126 9.33 -6.24 1.86
CA THR A 126 8.05 -5.58 2.11
C THR A 126 6.89 -6.52 1.81
N PHE A 127 5.86 -6.48 2.63
CA PHE A 127 4.64 -7.29 2.45
C PHE A 127 4.07 -7.24 1.03
N TYR A 128 4.10 -6.07 0.38
CA TYR A 128 3.58 -5.90 -0.99
C TYR A 128 4.44 -6.62 -2.02
N MET A 129 5.77 -6.64 -1.81
CA MET A 129 6.70 -7.32 -2.69
C MET A 129 6.60 -8.83 -2.52
N ASP A 130 6.56 -9.32 -1.29
CA ASP A 130 6.43 -10.76 -1.00
C ASP A 130 5.13 -11.31 -1.58
N ARG A 131 4.03 -10.56 -1.46
CA ARG A 131 2.74 -10.93 -2.06
C ARG A 131 2.83 -11.01 -3.59
N LEU A 132 3.46 -10.00 -4.23
CA LEU A 132 3.65 -9.99 -5.67
C LEU A 132 4.53 -11.15 -6.14
N LEU A 133 5.71 -11.34 -5.52
CA LEU A 133 6.65 -12.39 -5.90
C LEU A 133 6.05 -13.78 -5.68
N SER A 134 5.29 -13.98 -4.61
CA SER A 134 4.54 -15.22 -4.41
C SER A 134 3.57 -15.49 -5.56
N ASP A 135 2.85 -14.46 -6.05
CA ASP A 135 1.92 -14.59 -7.17
C ASP A 135 2.65 -14.87 -8.50
N VAL A 136 3.76 -14.15 -8.77
CA VAL A 136 4.58 -14.32 -9.99
C VAL A 136 5.20 -15.70 -10.05
N HIS A 137 5.86 -16.16 -8.96
CA HIS A 137 6.50 -17.48 -8.92
C HIS A 137 5.47 -18.62 -8.99
N PHE A 138 4.29 -18.42 -8.43
CA PHE A 138 3.20 -19.39 -8.59
C PHE A 138 2.73 -19.50 -10.04
N LEU A 139 2.65 -18.39 -10.77
CA LEU A 139 2.27 -18.35 -12.18
C LEU A 139 3.31 -19.08 -13.07
N VAL A 140 4.59 -18.86 -12.77
CA VAL A 140 5.71 -19.50 -13.52
C VAL A 140 5.83 -20.99 -13.18
N GLY A 141 5.17 -21.47 -12.13
CA GLY A 141 5.22 -22.87 -11.68
C GLY A 141 6.31 -23.16 -10.64
N ASP A 142 7.04 -22.12 -10.18
CA ASP A 142 8.01 -22.27 -9.08
C ASP A 142 7.28 -22.23 -7.74
N VAL A 143 6.71 -23.38 -7.40
CA VAL A 143 5.90 -23.57 -6.19
C VAL A 143 6.72 -23.35 -4.92
N SER A 144 8.01 -23.71 -4.93
CA SER A 144 8.90 -23.59 -3.76
C SER A 144 9.21 -22.13 -3.42
N LEU A 145 9.57 -21.31 -4.42
CA LEU A 145 9.79 -19.89 -4.21
C LEU A 145 8.48 -19.16 -3.89
N SER A 146 7.37 -19.56 -4.52
CA SER A 146 6.05 -19.02 -4.20
C SER A 146 5.70 -19.22 -2.72
N GLU A 147 5.98 -20.40 -2.17
CA GLU A 147 5.78 -20.70 -0.76
C GLU A 147 6.68 -19.86 0.15
N SER A 148 7.97 -19.76 -0.17
CA SER A 148 8.94 -18.96 0.61
C SER A 148 8.48 -17.51 0.72
N PHE A 149 8.12 -16.87 -0.39
CA PHE A 149 7.60 -15.50 -0.38
C PHE A 149 6.24 -15.38 0.33
N ALA A 150 5.40 -16.41 0.28
CA ALA A 150 4.17 -16.42 1.04
C ALA A 150 4.42 -16.45 2.54
N MET A 151 5.45 -17.20 3.02
CA MET A 151 5.86 -17.24 4.41
C MET A 151 6.41 -15.88 4.86
N ASP A 152 7.30 -15.28 4.08
CA ASP A 152 7.84 -13.95 4.36
C ASP A 152 6.72 -12.91 4.45
N GLY A 153 5.81 -12.89 3.49
CA GLY A 153 4.65 -11.99 3.51
C GLY A 153 3.69 -12.27 4.67
N PHE A 154 3.54 -13.52 5.10
CA PHE A 154 2.73 -13.86 6.26
C PHE A 154 3.33 -13.29 7.56
N THR A 155 4.64 -13.44 7.75
CA THR A 155 5.34 -12.94 8.94
C THR A 155 5.40 -11.42 8.99
N GLN A 156 5.50 -10.74 7.85
CA GLN A 156 5.56 -9.28 7.74
C GLN A 156 4.19 -8.61 7.83
N ALA A 157 3.09 -9.37 7.77
CA ALA A 157 1.75 -8.82 7.83
C ALA A 157 1.47 -8.16 9.20
N LYS A 158 1.00 -6.90 9.19
CA LYS A 158 0.81 -6.07 10.40
C LYS A 158 -0.13 -6.64 11.46
N ARG A 159 -0.99 -7.61 11.13
CA ARG A 159 -2.03 -8.17 12.02
C ARG A 159 -1.83 -9.65 12.30
N LYS A 160 -0.59 -10.08 12.56
CA LYS A 160 -0.26 -11.48 12.87
C LYS A 160 -0.72 -12.46 11.79
N GLY A 161 -0.44 -12.12 10.52
CA GLY A 161 -0.73 -13.00 9.40
C GLY A 161 -1.62 -12.34 8.34
N SER A 162 -1.69 -12.99 7.20
CA SER A 162 -2.49 -12.57 6.04
C SER A 162 -3.27 -13.75 5.48
N ALA A 163 -4.59 -13.61 5.42
CA ALA A 163 -5.46 -14.63 4.82
C ALA A 163 -5.07 -14.95 3.36
N ARG A 164 -4.55 -13.95 2.63
CA ARG A 164 -4.06 -14.11 1.26
C ARG A 164 -2.84 -15.04 1.20
N MET A 165 -1.87 -14.85 2.10
CA MET A 165 -0.67 -15.68 2.16
C MET A 165 -1.03 -17.09 2.64
N MET A 166 -1.94 -17.23 3.60
CA MET A 166 -2.45 -18.53 4.02
C MET A 166 -3.14 -19.28 2.88
N GLN A 167 -3.96 -18.57 2.08
CA GLN A 167 -4.57 -19.19 0.88
C GLN A 167 -3.50 -19.71 -0.10
N ARG A 168 -2.36 -19.01 -0.24
CA ARG A 168 -1.25 -19.48 -1.07
C ARG A 168 -0.62 -20.74 -0.52
N PHE A 169 -0.42 -20.83 0.80
CA PHE A 169 0.06 -22.07 1.43
C PHE A 169 -0.85 -23.25 1.13
N VAL A 170 -2.17 -23.08 1.30
CA VAL A 170 -3.16 -24.10 0.98
C VAL A 170 -3.01 -24.57 -0.47
N GLN A 171 -2.89 -23.63 -1.43
CA GLN A 171 -2.71 -23.95 -2.84
C GLN A 171 -1.42 -24.74 -3.09
N VAL A 172 -0.31 -24.35 -2.45
CA VAL A 172 0.99 -25.02 -2.58
C VAL A 172 0.92 -26.44 -2.01
N CYS A 173 0.37 -26.61 -0.81
CA CYS A 173 0.24 -27.93 -0.18
C CYS A 173 -0.66 -28.87 -1.00
N LEU A 174 -1.74 -28.35 -1.59
CA LEU A 174 -2.60 -29.13 -2.49
C LEU A 174 -1.84 -29.60 -3.75
N ILE A 175 -1.00 -28.74 -4.34
CA ILE A 175 -0.19 -29.11 -5.51
C ILE A 175 0.84 -30.18 -5.16
N ARG A 176 1.44 -30.10 -3.95
CA ARG A 176 2.41 -31.10 -3.46
C ARG A 176 1.78 -32.38 -2.94
N GLY A 177 0.47 -32.41 -2.73
CA GLY A 177 -0.22 -33.54 -2.09
C GLY A 177 -0.01 -33.62 -0.58
N GLU A 178 0.45 -32.57 0.07
CA GLU A 178 0.78 -32.51 1.50
C GLU A 178 -0.44 -32.11 2.37
N VAL A 179 -1.59 -32.68 2.10
CA VAL A 179 -2.88 -32.30 2.71
C VAL A 179 -2.88 -32.45 4.25
N ALA A 180 -2.09 -33.39 4.79
CA ALA A 180 -2.00 -33.64 6.23
C ALA A 180 -1.32 -32.53 7.03
N LEU A 181 -0.44 -31.73 6.41
CA LEU A 181 0.30 -30.63 7.07
C LEU A 181 -0.57 -29.40 7.33
N GLU A 182 -1.65 -29.21 6.58
CA GLU A 182 -2.55 -28.06 6.74
C GLU A 182 -3.46 -28.15 7.95
N ILE A 183 -3.94 -29.35 8.27
CA ILE A 183 -4.87 -29.56 9.39
C ILE A 183 -4.17 -29.27 10.74
N GLY A 184 -2.85 -29.41 10.80
CA GLY A 184 -2.07 -29.13 12.00
C GLY A 184 -1.63 -27.66 12.17
N ARG A 185 -1.85 -26.78 11.16
CA ARG A 185 -1.48 -25.36 11.20
C ARG A 185 -2.67 -24.40 11.32
N ALA A 186 -3.88 -24.92 11.25
CA ALA A 186 -5.13 -24.17 11.46
C ALA A 186 -5.53 -24.20 12.92
#